data_c0039e4b1bb08895769509fd3e48d069
#
_entry.id   c0039e4b1bb08895769509fd3e48d069
#
_cell.length_a   1.000
_cell.length_b   1.000
_cell.length_c   1.000
_cell.angle_alpha   90.00
_cell.angle_beta   90.00
_cell.angle_gamma   90.00
#
_symmetry.space_group_name_H-M   'P 1'
#
loop_
_entity.id
_entity.type
_entity.pdbx_description
1 polymer ?
#
loop_
_entity_poly.entity_id
_entity_poly.type
_entity_poly.pdbx_seq_one_letter_code
_entity_poly.pdbx_strand_id
1 'polypeptide(L)'
;MSDVKKAVLAYSGGLDTSVILKWLQDTYGCEVVTFTADLGQGEELEPARAKALQCGIRPENIFIDDLREEFVRDFVFPMFRCNAVYEGEYLLGTSIARPLIAKRLIEIVNATGADAICHGATGKGNDQVRFELGAYALKPGIKVIAPWREWDLLSREKLMAYAERHGIPVDMKHKQGGSPYSMDANLLHISYEGRHLEDPAAEAEESMWRWTVSPEAAPDQAEYLDLDYEKGDIVGLDGVRMTPAAVLTRLNELGGRHGIGRLDLVENRYVGMKSRGCYETPGGTIMLKAHRAIESVCLDREVAHLKDDLMPRYASLVYNGYWWSPERQALQVLIDHTQQAVNGFVRVKLYKGNVIVAGRDSPSDSLFDPTIATFEDDAGAYDQRDAGGFIKLNALRMRIAANLRARKGQG
;
A
#
# COMPACT_ATOMS: atom_id res chain seq x y z
N MET A 1 16.06 36.60 -1.02
CA MET A 1 14.66 36.36 -1.46
C MET A 1 14.65 35.05 -2.17
N SER A 2 13.67 34.17 -1.88
CA SER A 2 13.61 32.87 -2.53
C SER A 2 13.27 33.05 -4.01
N ASP A 3 13.93 32.29 -4.91
CA ASP A 3 13.64 32.32 -6.36
C ASP A 3 12.32 31.58 -6.71
N VAL A 4 11.51 31.17 -5.71
CA VAL A 4 10.24 30.49 -5.93
C VAL A 4 9.13 31.52 -6.10
N LYS A 5 8.47 31.49 -7.26
CA LYS A 5 7.35 32.38 -7.59
C LYS A 5 5.98 31.72 -7.40
N LYS A 6 5.90 30.41 -7.64
CA LYS A 6 4.67 29.62 -7.51
C LYS A 6 4.98 28.21 -7.02
N ALA A 7 4.27 27.75 -6.00
CA ALA A 7 4.43 26.42 -5.42
C ALA A 7 3.13 25.64 -5.43
N VAL A 8 3.18 24.34 -5.75
CA VAL A 8 2.05 23.42 -5.61
C VAL A 8 2.18 22.69 -4.27
N LEU A 9 1.21 22.87 -3.40
CA LEU A 9 1.15 22.27 -2.07
C LEU A 9 0.28 21.02 -2.07
N ALA A 10 0.83 19.89 -1.60
CA ALA A 10 0.03 18.74 -1.22
C ALA A 10 -0.82 19.12 0.01
N TYR A 11 -2.11 19.30 -0.19
CA TYR A 11 -3.03 19.95 0.74
C TYR A 11 -4.13 19.00 1.20
N SER A 12 -4.18 18.68 2.48
CA SER A 12 -5.22 17.84 3.07
C SER A 12 -6.38 18.63 3.72
N GLY A 13 -6.25 19.97 3.83
CA GLY A 13 -7.20 20.77 4.62
C GLY A 13 -7.06 20.63 6.13
N GLY A 14 -6.12 19.81 6.61
CA GLY A 14 -5.81 19.69 8.04
C GLY A 14 -5.09 20.92 8.60
N LEU A 15 -4.85 20.92 9.92
CA LEU A 15 -4.15 22.02 10.60
C LEU A 15 -2.78 22.28 9.99
N ASP A 16 -1.95 21.24 9.89
CA ASP A 16 -0.56 21.35 9.45
C ASP A 16 -0.46 21.94 8.04
N THR A 17 -1.21 21.39 7.09
CA THR A 17 -1.18 21.85 5.70
C THR A 17 -1.79 23.25 5.53
N SER A 18 -2.78 23.64 6.36
CA SER A 18 -3.33 25.01 6.36
C SER A 18 -2.36 26.04 6.93
N VAL A 19 -1.57 25.67 7.95
CA VAL A 19 -0.46 26.49 8.44
C VAL A 19 0.64 26.60 7.39
N ILE A 20 1.00 25.49 6.74
CA ILE A 20 1.99 25.47 5.64
C ILE A 20 1.58 26.40 4.51
N LEU A 21 0.32 26.38 4.11
CA LEU A 21 -0.21 27.24 3.06
C LEU A 21 0.08 28.71 3.36
N LYS A 22 -0.28 29.17 4.55
CA LYS A 22 -0.07 30.56 4.99
C LYS A 22 1.42 30.87 5.14
N TRP A 23 2.20 29.96 5.70
CA TRP A 23 3.64 30.11 5.87
C TRP A 23 4.37 30.26 4.52
N LEU A 24 3.96 29.53 3.48
CA LEU A 24 4.48 29.67 2.12
C LEU A 24 4.23 31.07 1.58
N GLN A 25 3.03 31.62 1.73
CA GLN A 25 2.69 32.98 1.31
C GLN A 25 3.54 34.02 2.03
N ASP A 26 3.72 33.88 3.33
CA ASP A 26 4.41 34.88 4.16
C ASP A 26 5.95 34.78 4.04
N THR A 27 6.50 33.57 3.97
CA THR A 27 7.96 33.34 3.98
C THR A 27 8.58 33.42 2.59
N TYR A 28 7.92 32.81 1.60
CA TYR A 28 8.40 32.78 0.22
C TYR A 28 7.85 33.93 -0.63
N GLY A 29 6.75 34.54 -0.22
CA GLY A 29 6.04 35.56 -1.02
C GLY A 29 5.53 34.98 -2.35
N CYS A 30 5.30 33.68 -2.42
CA CYS A 30 4.95 32.97 -3.65
C CYS A 30 3.43 32.77 -3.80
N GLU A 31 2.99 32.61 -5.03
CA GLU A 31 1.65 32.13 -5.31
C GLU A 31 1.55 30.65 -4.94
N VAL A 32 0.47 30.26 -4.23
CA VAL A 32 0.25 28.87 -3.82
C VAL A 32 -0.90 28.28 -4.62
N VAL A 33 -0.64 27.11 -5.17
CA VAL A 33 -1.63 26.19 -5.77
C VAL A 33 -1.82 25.05 -4.80
N THR A 34 -3.05 24.69 -4.47
CA THR A 34 -3.36 23.56 -3.59
C THR A 34 -3.81 22.36 -4.39
N PHE A 35 -3.36 21.17 -3.98
CA PHE A 35 -3.80 19.91 -4.55
C PHE A 35 -4.22 18.94 -3.45
N THR A 36 -5.45 18.43 -3.56
CA THR A 36 -6.04 17.41 -2.69
C THR A 36 -6.40 16.20 -3.54
N ALA A 37 -5.86 15.03 -3.19
CA ALA A 37 -6.17 13.77 -3.86
C ALA A 37 -7.34 13.08 -3.15
N ASP A 38 -8.35 12.61 -3.89
CA ASP A 38 -9.28 11.59 -3.44
C ASP A 38 -8.72 10.22 -3.78
N LEU A 39 -8.28 9.50 -2.75
CA LEU A 39 -7.82 8.11 -2.81
C LEU A 39 -8.78 7.16 -2.09
N GLY A 40 -10.01 7.62 -1.80
CA GLY A 40 -11.00 6.85 -1.03
C GLY A 40 -10.78 6.88 0.47
N GLN A 41 -10.22 7.98 1.00
CA GLN A 41 -10.01 8.18 2.45
C GLN A 41 -11.31 8.34 3.25
N GLY A 42 -12.46 8.45 2.58
CA GLY A 42 -13.77 8.57 3.23
C GLY A 42 -14.03 9.93 3.89
N GLU A 43 -13.19 10.93 3.65
CA GLU A 43 -13.37 12.31 4.12
C GLU A 43 -14.07 13.16 3.06
N GLU A 44 -14.86 14.15 3.52
CA GLU A 44 -15.43 15.14 2.63
C GLU A 44 -14.35 16.08 2.09
N LEU A 45 -14.23 16.20 0.76
CA LEU A 45 -13.21 17.02 0.10
C LEU A 45 -13.59 18.51 0.07
N GLU A 46 -14.87 18.82 0.10
CA GLU A 46 -15.37 20.21 0.10
C GLU A 46 -14.85 21.07 1.27
N PRO A 47 -14.69 20.55 2.50
CA PRO A 47 -14.05 21.32 3.58
C PRO A 47 -12.61 21.76 3.26
N ALA A 48 -11.83 20.95 2.55
CA ALA A 48 -10.48 21.32 2.12
C ALA A 48 -10.54 22.50 1.11
N ARG A 49 -11.46 22.43 0.14
CA ARG A 49 -11.71 23.52 -0.81
C ARG A 49 -12.11 24.81 -0.12
N ALA A 50 -13.09 24.73 0.78
CA ALA A 50 -13.59 25.90 1.52
C ALA A 50 -12.48 26.56 2.34
N LYS A 51 -11.62 25.78 3.01
CA LYS A 51 -10.47 26.29 3.77
C LYS A 51 -9.42 26.94 2.86
N ALA A 52 -9.10 26.36 1.72
CA ALA A 52 -8.17 26.94 0.76
C ALA A 52 -8.68 28.33 0.28
N LEU A 53 -9.98 28.44 -0.03
CA LEU A 53 -10.61 29.71 -0.39
C LEU A 53 -10.51 30.75 0.75
N GLN A 54 -10.81 30.34 2.00
CA GLN A 54 -10.71 31.20 3.18
C GLN A 54 -9.25 31.67 3.45
N CYS A 55 -8.25 30.85 3.08
CA CYS A 55 -6.85 31.22 3.14
C CYS A 55 -6.40 32.07 1.93
N GLY A 56 -7.33 32.52 1.09
CA GLY A 56 -7.06 33.46 -0.02
C GLY A 56 -6.52 32.79 -1.30
N ILE A 57 -6.67 31.49 -1.45
CA ILE A 57 -6.32 30.80 -2.70
C ILE A 57 -7.43 31.04 -3.73
N ARG A 58 -7.03 31.44 -4.95
CA ARG A 58 -7.97 31.65 -6.05
C ARG A 58 -8.59 30.32 -6.50
N PRO A 59 -9.88 30.29 -6.89
CA PRO A 59 -10.56 29.05 -7.27
C PRO A 59 -9.84 28.23 -8.34
N GLU A 60 -9.21 28.90 -9.32
CA GLU A 60 -8.44 28.26 -10.39
C GLU A 60 -7.12 27.61 -9.94
N ASN A 61 -6.69 27.92 -8.70
CA ASN A 61 -5.49 27.35 -8.08
C ASN A 61 -5.84 26.24 -7.07
N ILE A 62 -7.07 25.79 -7.03
CA ILE A 62 -7.52 24.72 -6.12
C ILE A 62 -7.84 23.48 -6.95
N PHE A 63 -7.01 22.47 -6.87
CA PHE A 63 -7.16 21.18 -7.54
C PHE A 63 -7.63 20.13 -6.54
N ILE A 64 -8.72 19.46 -6.88
CA ILE A 64 -9.23 18.29 -6.14
C ILE A 64 -9.57 17.24 -7.19
N ASP A 65 -8.87 16.13 -7.18
CA ASP A 65 -8.99 15.10 -8.20
C ASP A 65 -9.37 13.74 -7.59
N ASP A 66 -10.36 13.10 -8.20
CA ASP A 66 -10.68 11.70 -7.92
C ASP A 66 -9.64 10.79 -8.60
N LEU A 67 -8.76 10.21 -7.82
CA LEU A 67 -7.70 9.33 -8.27
C LEU A 67 -7.92 7.87 -7.84
N ARG A 68 -9.10 7.51 -7.33
CA ARG A 68 -9.39 6.18 -6.78
C ARG A 68 -9.17 5.08 -7.80
N GLU A 69 -9.67 5.28 -9.02
CA GLU A 69 -9.55 4.29 -10.09
C GLU A 69 -8.09 4.14 -10.55
N GLU A 70 -7.37 5.25 -10.77
CA GLU A 70 -5.95 5.25 -11.12
C GLU A 70 -5.10 4.60 -10.01
N PHE A 71 -5.42 4.91 -8.75
CA PHE A 71 -4.73 4.36 -7.59
C PHE A 71 -4.78 2.84 -7.56
N VAL A 72 -5.97 2.26 -7.73
CA VAL A 72 -6.10 0.80 -7.67
C VAL A 72 -5.54 0.14 -8.92
N ARG A 73 -5.89 0.64 -10.11
CA ARG A 73 -5.49 0.04 -11.39
C ARG A 73 -3.98 0.10 -11.63
N ASP A 74 -3.35 1.26 -11.40
CA ASP A 74 -1.98 1.55 -11.86
C ASP A 74 -0.94 1.47 -10.74
N PHE A 75 -1.36 1.36 -9.48
CA PHE A 75 -0.46 1.30 -8.32
C PHE A 75 -0.72 0.07 -7.45
N VAL A 76 -1.94 -0.13 -6.98
CA VAL A 76 -2.26 -1.26 -6.09
C VAL A 76 -2.15 -2.59 -6.83
N PHE A 77 -2.83 -2.77 -7.96
CA PHE A 77 -2.82 -4.02 -8.70
C PHE A 77 -1.42 -4.45 -9.15
N PRO A 78 -0.59 -3.57 -9.78
CA PRO A 78 0.79 -3.93 -10.12
C PRO A 78 1.62 -4.39 -8.92
N MET A 79 1.41 -3.80 -7.75
CA MET A 79 2.07 -4.22 -6.50
C MET A 79 1.56 -5.60 -6.04
N PHE A 80 0.26 -5.86 -6.13
CA PHE A 80 -0.34 -7.15 -5.77
C PHE A 80 0.04 -8.27 -6.74
N ARG A 81 0.30 -8.01 -8.03
CA ARG A 81 0.88 -9.00 -8.96
C ARG A 81 2.22 -9.54 -8.44
N CYS A 82 2.98 -8.74 -7.70
CA CYS A 82 4.20 -9.17 -7.00
C CYS A 82 3.92 -9.90 -5.68
N ASN A 83 2.70 -9.90 -5.16
CA ASN A 83 2.38 -10.28 -3.78
C ASN A 83 3.20 -9.46 -2.76
N ALA A 84 3.47 -8.18 -3.03
CA ALA A 84 4.38 -7.37 -2.25
C ALA A 84 3.90 -7.17 -0.81
N VAL A 85 4.73 -7.62 0.13
CA VAL A 85 4.51 -7.45 1.57
C VAL A 85 5.82 -7.02 2.21
N TYR A 86 5.81 -5.88 2.89
CA TYR A 86 6.99 -5.40 3.59
C TYR A 86 7.08 -6.04 4.98
N GLU A 87 8.27 -6.56 5.31
CA GLU A 87 8.56 -7.22 6.60
C GLU A 87 7.55 -8.31 7.00
N GLY A 88 6.96 -8.99 6.01
CA GLY A 88 6.08 -10.14 6.21
C GLY A 88 4.61 -9.84 6.43
N GLU A 89 4.22 -8.60 6.73
CA GLU A 89 2.84 -8.25 7.09
C GLU A 89 2.31 -6.97 6.44
N TYR A 90 3.13 -5.94 6.27
CA TYR A 90 2.66 -4.62 5.84
C TYR A 90 2.34 -4.57 4.34
N LEU A 91 1.09 -4.28 3.98
CA LEU A 91 0.58 -4.20 2.60
C LEU A 91 0.82 -2.85 1.90
N LEU A 92 1.72 -2.02 2.44
CA LEU A 92 2.29 -0.84 1.76
C LEU A 92 1.29 0.30 1.43
N GLY A 93 0.13 0.37 2.08
CA GLY A 93 -0.95 1.30 1.69
C GLY A 93 -0.54 2.78 1.69
N THR A 94 0.17 3.27 2.71
CA THR A 94 0.70 4.65 2.71
C THR A 94 1.81 4.79 1.66
N SER A 95 2.70 3.77 1.56
CA SER A 95 3.86 3.83 0.69
C SER A 95 3.48 3.92 -0.79
N ILE A 96 2.40 3.22 -1.20
CA ILE A 96 1.96 3.16 -2.60
C ILE A 96 1.11 4.37 -3.01
N ALA A 97 0.53 5.10 -2.05
CA ALA A 97 -0.25 6.30 -2.32
C ALA A 97 0.64 7.51 -2.71
N ARG A 98 1.79 7.66 -2.07
CA ARG A 98 2.67 8.83 -2.25
C ARG A 98 3.24 8.98 -3.67
N PRO A 99 3.65 7.91 -4.39
CA PRO A 99 4.06 8.02 -5.79
C PRO A 99 2.99 8.56 -6.74
N LEU A 100 1.72 8.22 -6.55
CA LEU A 100 0.61 8.77 -7.33
C LEU A 100 0.40 10.25 -7.02
N ILE A 101 0.38 10.62 -5.73
CA ILE A 101 0.26 12.02 -5.33
C ILE A 101 1.41 12.85 -5.90
N ALA A 102 2.66 12.35 -5.83
CA ALA A 102 3.83 13.01 -6.41
C ALA A 102 3.70 13.19 -7.93
N LYS A 103 3.20 12.17 -8.65
CA LYS A 103 2.91 12.27 -10.09
C LYS A 103 1.95 13.41 -10.36
N ARG A 104 0.83 13.46 -9.66
CA ARG A 104 -0.19 14.49 -9.89
C ARG A 104 0.30 15.89 -9.52
N LEU A 105 1.09 16.02 -8.45
CA LEU A 105 1.75 17.29 -8.11
C LEU A 105 2.62 17.82 -9.27
N ILE A 106 3.40 16.95 -9.90
CA ILE A 106 4.26 17.34 -11.04
C ILE A 106 3.43 17.67 -12.28
N GLU A 107 2.33 16.97 -12.54
CA GLU A 107 1.40 17.31 -13.62
C GLU A 107 0.80 18.71 -13.42
N ILE A 108 0.38 19.05 -12.20
CA ILE A 108 -0.13 20.39 -11.85
C ILE A 108 0.97 21.45 -11.94
N VAL A 109 2.20 21.13 -11.51
CA VAL A 109 3.37 22.02 -11.71
C VAL A 109 3.53 22.37 -13.19
N ASN A 110 3.46 21.38 -14.08
CA ASN A 110 3.61 21.61 -15.51
C ASN A 110 2.42 22.39 -16.10
N ALA A 111 1.20 22.14 -15.65
CA ALA A 111 -0.01 22.81 -16.11
C ALA A 111 -0.09 24.27 -15.65
N THR A 112 0.38 24.58 -14.44
CA THR A 112 0.29 25.91 -13.82
C THR A 112 1.53 26.77 -13.99
N GLY A 113 2.63 26.20 -14.51
CA GLY A 113 3.94 26.84 -14.60
C GLY A 113 4.57 27.08 -13.22
N ALA A 114 4.22 26.30 -12.22
CA ALA A 114 4.85 26.37 -10.91
C ALA A 114 6.32 25.91 -10.95
N ASP A 115 7.13 26.45 -10.07
CA ASP A 115 8.58 26.20 -10.00
C ASP A 115 8.99 25.38 -8.77
N ALA A 116 8.04 25.07 -7.88
CA ALA A 116 8.25 24.25 -6.70
C ALA A 116 7.04 23.37 -6.37
N ILE A 117 7.31 22.27 -5.64
CA ILE A 117 6.29 21.54 -4.86
C ILE A 117 6.52 21.74 -3.37
N CYS A 118 5.48 21.60 -2.58
CA CYS A 118 5.57 21.60 -1.12
C CYS A 118 4.77 20.43 -0.54
N HIS A 119 5.30 19.79 0.51
CA HIS A 119 4.62 18.74 1.26
C HIS A 119 4.69 18.97 2.76
N GLY A 120 3.68 18.47 3.49
CA GLY A 120 3.59 18.55 4.95
C GLY A 120 4.17 17.36 5.71
N ALA A 121 4.94 16.48 5.05
CA ALA A 121 5.53 15.32 5.69
C ALA A 121 6.61 15.75 6.69
N THR A 122 6.58 15.14 7.89
CA THR A 122 7.57 15.43 8.95
C THR A 122 8.94 14.86 8.62
N GLY A 123 10.00 15.47 9.17
CA GLY A 123 11.38 15.01 8.98
C GLY A 123 11.70 13.65 9.62
N LYS A 124 10.78 13.09 10.43
CA LYS A 124 10.91 11.78 11.06
C LYS A 124 10.22 10.64 10.28
N GLY A 125 9.38 10.98 9.30
CA GLY A 125 8.61 10.01 8.52
C GLY A 125 9.25 9.64 7.19
N ASN A 126 8.86 8.47 6.65
CA ASN A 126 9.27 8.04 5.31
C ASN A 126 8.61 8.85 4.19
N ASP A 127 7.48 9.49 4.47
CA ASP A 127 6.68 10.16 3.44
C ASP A 127 7.43 11.30 2.75
N GLN A 128 8.27 12.04 3.48
CA GLN A 128 9.14 13.05 2.87
C GLN A 128 10.02 12.42 1.76
N VAL A 129 10.59 11.24 2.03
CA VAL A 129 11.44 10.52 1.06
C VAL A 129 10.61 10.11 -0.16
N ARG A 130 9.41 9.59 0.05
CA ARG A 130 8.50 9.11 -1.01
C ARG A 130 8.05 10.24 -1.92
N PHE A 131 7.67 11.40 -1.36
CA PHE A 131 7.31 12.58 -2.15
C PHE A 131 8.49 13.10 -2.96
N GLU A 132 9.64 13.27 -2.33
CA GLU A 132 10.79 13.91 -2.97
C GLU A 132 11.43 13.01 -4.03
N LEU A 133 11.64 11.72 -3.76
CA LEU A 133 12.14 10.78 -4.76
C LEU A 133 11.20 10.67 -5.96
N GLY A 134 9.88 10.65 -5.72
CA GLY A 134 8.88 10.68 -6.79
C GLY A 134 8.98 11.95 -7.63
N ALA A 135 9.05 13.10 -6.98
CA ALA A 135 9.15 14.39 -7.67
C ALA A 135 10.42 14.50 -8.50
N TYR A 136 11.59 14.16 -7.94
CA TYR A 136 12.87 14.20 -8.64
C TYR A 136 12.94 13.20 -9.81
N ALA A 137 12.33 12.04 -9.67
CA ALA A 137 12.27 11.08 -10.78
C ALA A 137 11.43 11.58 -11.96
N LEU A 138 10.34 12.30 -11.67
CA LEU A 138 9.42 12.81 -12.69
C LEU A 138 9.82 14.19 -13.25
N LYS A 139 10.48 15.02 -12.44
CA LYS A 139 10.97 16.36 -12.83
C LYS A 139 12.28 16.67 -12.10
N PRO A 140 13.44 16.26 -12.63
CA PRO A 140 14.74 16.34 -11.91
C PRO A 140 15.15 17.72 -11.40
N GLY A 141 14.70 18.80 -12.04
CA GLY A 141 15.03 20.17 -11.66
C GLY A 141 14.01 20.85 -10.73
N ILE A 142 12.98 20.14 -10.27
CA ILE A 142 11.95 20.73 -9.41
C ILE A 142 12.51 21.11 -8.03
N LYS A 143 12.13 22.27 -7.52
CA LYS A 143 12.41 22.65 -6.13
C LYS A 143 11.39 21.97 -5.21
N VAL A 144 11.87 21.45 -4.08
CA VAL A 144 11.00 20.88 -3.03
C VAL A 144 11.11 21.71 -1.78
N ILE A 145 9.97 22.15 -1.26
CA ILE A 145 9.85 22.88 0.00
C ILE A 145 9.29 21.91 1.04
N ALA A 146 10.04 21.70 2.11
CA ALA A 146 9.68 20.80 3.20
C ALA A 146 9.67 21.57 4.54
N PRO A 147 8.58 22.25 4.90
CA PRO A 147 8.53 23.19 6.02
C PRO A 147 9.00 22.60 7.35
N TRP A 148 8.71 21.33 7.63
CA TRP A 148 9.17 20.67 8.84
C TRP A 148 10.70 20.60 9.02
N ARG A 149 11.46 20.86 7.98
CA ARG A 149 12.94 20.98 8.01
C ARG A 149 13.42 22.42 8.01
N GLU A 150 12.52 23.38 7.82
CA GLU A 150 12.87 24.79 7.61
C GLU A 150 12.35 25.71 8.72
N TRP A 151 11.17 25.42 9.28
CA TRP A 151 10.50 26.27 10.26
C TRP A 151 10.79 25.88 11.72
N ASP A 152 10.40 26.76 12.66
CA ASP A 152 10.50 26.53 14.10
C ASP A 152 9.17 26.07 14.77
N LEU A 153 8.13 25.79 13.98
CA LEU A 153 6.79 25.39 14.43
C LEU A 153 6.72 23.89 14.74
N LEU A 154 7.58 23.41 15.64
CA LEU A 154 7.85 21.99 15.88
C LEU A 154 6.86 21.29 16.83
N SER A 155 5.80 21.98 17.29
CA SER A 155 4.80 21.38 18.17
C SER A 155 3.38 21.79 17.76
N ARG A 156 2.40 20.98 18.19
CA ARG A 156 0.98 21.27 17.94
C ARG A 156 0.57 22.63 18.53
N GLU A 157 1.08 22.96 19.74
CA GLU A 157 0.80 24.24 20.38
C GLU A 157 1.30 25.41 19.55
N LYS A 158 2.51 25.31 18.98
CA LYS A 158 3.06 26.34 18.10
C LYS A 158 2.26 26.48 16.81
N LEU A 159 1.83 25.37 16.21
CA LEU A 159 0.96 25.38 15.02
C LEU A 159 -0.38 26.03 15.32
N MET A 160 -1.01 25.72 16.45
CA MET A 160 -2.28 26.33 16.88
C MET A 160 -2.12 27.83 17.13
N ALA A 161 -1.06 28.25 17.83
CA ALA A 161 -0.78 29.68 18.06
C ALA A 161 -0.51 30.45 16.76
N TYR A 162 0.18 29.82 15.79
CA TYR A 162 0.37 30.39 14.46
C TYR A 162 -0.96 30.52 13.72
N ALA A 163 -1.79 29.47 13.73
CA ALA A 163 -3.10 29.48 13.10
C ALA A 163 -4.01 30.58 13.66
N GLU A 164 -4.05 30.75 14.99
CA GLU A 164 -4.82 31.78 15.65
C GLU A 164 -4.35 33.18 15.26
N ARG A 165 -3.02 33.42 15.29
CA ARG A 165 -2.43 34.72 14.92
C ARG A 165 -2.75 35.15 13.49
N HIS A 166 -2.82 34.16 12.56
CA HIS A 166 -3.06 34.43 11.14
C HIS A 166 -4.50 34.20 10.70
N GLY A 167 -5.42 33.96 11.64
CA GLY A 167 -6.86 33.79 11.36
C GLY A 167 -7.17 32.53 10.53
N ILE A 168 -6.31 31.51 10.61
CA ILE A 168 -6.52 30.23 9.89
C ILE A 168 -7.65 29.47 10.56
N PRO A 169 -8.70 29.05 9.82
CA PRO A 169 -9.80 28.30 10.40
C PRO A 169 -9.36 26.94 10.90
N VAL A 170 -9.55 26.69 12.20
CA VAL A 170 -9.26 25.41 12.83
C VAL A 170 -10.56 24.74 13.26
N ASP A 171 -10.78 23.50 12.83
CA ASP A 171 -12.01 22.78 13.17
C ASP A 171 -12.14 22.55 14.67
N MET A 172 -13.40 22.60 15.16
CA MET A 172 -13.76 22.35 16.56
C MET A 172 -13.29 20.94 17.01
N LYS A 173 -13.28 19.95 16.11
CA LYS A 173 -12.74 18.61 16.38
C LYS A 173 -11.25 18.66 16.79
N HIS A 174 -10.47 19.53 16.17
CA HIS A 174 -9.07 19.75 16.54
C HIS A 174 -8.92 20.52 17.85
N LYS A 175 -9.85 21.43 18.17
CA LYS A 175 -9.87 22.15 19.45
C LYS A 175 -10.25 21.25 20.64
N GLN A 176 -11.09 20.24 20.42
CA GLN A 176 -11.58 19.31 21.44
C GLN A 176 -10.74 18.02 21.58
N GLY A 177 -9.55 17.98 20.96
CA GLY A 177 -8.63 16.85 21.13
C GLY A 177 -8.61 15.84 19.98
N GLY A 178 -9.50 15.93 18.96
CA GLY A 178 -9.48 15.10 17.73
C GLY A 178 -9.31 13.61 17.95
N SER A 179 -9.01 12.86 16.88
CA SER A 179 -8.54 11.48 17.04
C SER A 179 -7.26 11.48 17.87
N PRO A 180 -7.13 10.59 18.85
CA PRO A 180 -5.90 10.47 19.63
C PRO A 180 -4.72 9.99 18.77
N TYR A 181 -4.97 9.45 17.58
CA TYR A 181 -3.99 8.86 16.70
C TYR A 181 -3.70 9.75 15.49
N SER A 182 -2.46 9.69 14.97
CA SER A 182 -2.15 10.09 13.61
C SER A 182 -2.68 9.02 12.65
N MET A 183 -3.37 9.44 11.61
CA MET A 183 -4.06 8.51 10.71
C MET A 183 -3.83 8.93 9.26
N ASP A 184 -3.52 7.94 8.43
CA ASP A 184 -3.59 8.02 6.97
C ASP A 184 -4.61 7.00 6.46
N ALA A 185 -5.46 7.40 5.51
CA ALA A 185 -6.46 6.53 4.91
C ALA A 185 -6.44 6.64 3.39
N ASN A 186 -6.68 5.52 2.72
CA ASN A 186 -6.95 5.41 1.30
C ASN A 186 -7.69 4.08 1.02
N LEU A 187 -8.08 3.79 -0.21
CA LEU A 187 -8.83 2.57 -0.53
C LEU A 187 -8.13 1.28 -0.10
N LEU A 188 -6.79 1.25 0.05
CA LEU A 188 -6.10 0.03 0.42
C LEU A 188 -6.04 -0.17 1.94
N HIS A 189 -5.95 0.91 2.73
CA HIS A 189 -5.81 0.78 4.17
C HIS A 189 -6.18 2.05 4.97
N ILE A 190 -6.33 1.87 6.29
CA ILE A 190 -6.17 2.93 7.29
C ILE A 190 -4.97 2.58 8.15
N SER A 191 -4.12 3.57 8.45
CA SER A 191 -3.03 3.47 9.41
C SER A 191 -3.32 4.27 10.67
N TYR A 192 -2.85 3.77 11.82
CA TYR A 192 -2.94 4.42 13.12
C TYR A 192 -1.57 4.40 13.80
N GLU A 193 -1.10 5.56 14.23
CA GLU A 193 0.19 5.74 14.90
C GLU A 193 0.09 6.74 16.06
N GLY A 194 1.05 6.68 16.98
CA GLY A 194 1.26 7.67 18.03
C GLY A 194 0.53 7.40 19.33
N ARG A 195 0.78 8.24 20.33
CA ARG A 195 0.26 8.18 21.71
C ARG A 195 0.51 6.82 22.37
N HIS A 196 -0.53 6.14 22.91
CA HIS A 196 -0.33 4.87 23.60
C HIS A 196 0.17 3.74 22.70
N LEU A 197 -0.01 3.85 21.36
CA LEU A 197 0.60 2.91 20.41
C LEU A 197 2.14 3.04 20.34
N GLU A 198 2.72 4.13 20.88
CA GLU A 198 4.17 4.27 21.00
C GLU A 198 4.77 3.29 22.03
N ASP A 199 3.95 2.78 22.95
CA ASP A 199 4.31 1.66 23.82
C ASP A 199 3.98 0.33 23.12
N PRO A 200 4.98 -0.45 22.66
CA PRO A 200 4.72 -1.72 21.98
C PRO A 200 4.06 -2.79 22.87
N ALA A 201 4.02 -2.60 24.20
CA ALA A 201 3.34 -3.49 25.12
C ALA A 201 1.85 -3.12 25.34
N ALA A 202 1.40 -1.95 24.86
CA ALA A 202 0.01 -1.53 24.99
C ALA A 202 -0.86 -2.19 23.91
N GLU A 203 -2.01 -2.74 24.29
CA GLU A 203 -2.99 -3.29 23.34
C GLU A 203 -3.68 -2.16 22.57
N ALA A 204 -3.92 -2.37 21.26
CA ALA A 204 -4.69 -1.45 20.45
C ALA A 204 -6.17 -1.42 20.90
N GLU A 205 -6.71 -0.23 21.17
CA GLU A 205 -8.08 -0.07 21.65
C GLU A 205 -9.10 -0.46 20.57
N GLU A 206 -10.14 -1.22 20.96
CA GLU A 206 -11.20 -1.62 20.02
C GLU A 206 -11.89 -0.41 19.37
N SER A 207 -12.04 0.68 20.09
CA SER A 207 -12.65 1.94 19.62
C SER A 207 -11.85 2.64 18.50
N MET A 208 -10.60 2.23 18.26
CA MET A 208 -9.73 2.81 17.25
C MET A 208 -10.13 2.37 15.84
N TRP A 209 -10.55 1.12 15.68
CA TRP A 209 -10.84 0.50 14.40
C TRP A 209 -12.12 1.09 13.77
N ARG A 210 -12.03 1.46 12.48
CA ARG A 210 -13.11 2.16 11.76
C ARG A 210 -13.77 1.33 10.68
N TRP A 211 -13.01 0.44 10.03
CA TRP A 211 -13.51 -0.37 8.92
C TRP A 211 -13.88 -1.78 9.32
N THR A 212 -13.27 -2.28 10.38
CA THR A 212 -13.39 -3.67 10.78
C THR A 212 -14.06 -3.79 12.13
N VAL A 213 -14.97 -4.75 12.26
CA VAL A 213 -15.45 -5.22 13.55
C VAL A 213 -14.43 -6.16 14.20
N SER A 214 -14.50 -6.41 15.49
CA SER A 214 -13.69 -7.47 16.09
C SER A 214 -14.12 -8.85 15.57
N PRO A 215 -13.24 -9.86 15.55
CA PRO A 215 -13.62 -11.23 15.17
C PRO A 215 -14.76 -11.78 16.01
N GLU A 216 -14.86 -11.39 17.30
CA GLU A 216 -15.95 -11.79 18.20
C GLU A 216 -17.28 -11.18 17.79
N ALA A 217 -17.29 -9.93 17.31
CA ALA A 217 -18.49 -9.21 16.88
C ALA A 217 -18.88 -9.54 15.42
N ALA A 218 -18.00 -10.22 14.67
CA ALA A 218 -18.27 -10.61 13.28
C ALA A 218 -19.38 -11.68 13.21
N PRO A 219 -20.11 -11.76 12.06
CA PRO A 219 -21.20 -12.72 11.88
C PRO A 219 -20.80 -14.17 12.16
N ASP A 220 -21.69 -14.93 12.77
CA ASP A 220 -21.52 -16.39 12.99
C ASP A 220 -21.72 -17.20 11.71
N GLN A 221 -22.26 -16.60 10.66
CA GLN A 221 -22.43 -17.20 9.35
C GLN A 221 -21.28 -16.77 8.43
N ALA A 222 -20.60 -17.75 7.84
CA ALA A 222 -19.59 -17.51 6.84
C ALA A 222 -20.18 -16.97 5.53
N GLU A 223 -19.44 -16.13 4.84
CA GLU A 223 -19.77 -15.65 3.49
C GLU A 223 -18.77 -16.19 2.48
N TYR A 224 -19.26 -16.65 1.33
CA TYR A 224 -18.44 -17.12 0.22
C TYR A 224 -18.42 -16.07 -0.88
N LEU A 225 -17.28 -15.95 -1.56
CA LEU A 225 -17.06 -14.98 -2.62
C LEU A 225 -16.13 -15.58 -3.67
N ASP A 226 -16.49 -15.46 -4.94
CA ASP A 226 -15.63 -15.79 -6.07
C ASP A 226 -14.95 -14.51 -6.57
N LEU A 227 -13.60 -14.54 -6.67
CA LEU A 227 -12.81 -13.47 -7.26
C LEU A 227 -12.36 -13.92 -8.65
N ASP A 228 -12.77 -13.19 -9.69
CA ASP A 228 -12.47 -13.49 -11.09
C ASP A 228 -11.17 -12.78 -11.50
N TYR A 229 -10.24 -13.53 -12.11
CA TYR A 229 -8.90 -13.06 -12.46
C TYR A 229 -8.66 -13.05 -13.97
N GLU A 230 -8.07 -11.95 -14.48
CA GLU A 230 -7.46 -11.86 -15.81
C GLU A 230 -6.05 -11.30 -15.68
N LYS A 231 -5.05 -12.04 -16.13
CA LYS A 231 -3.62 -11.63 -16.09
C LYS A 231 -3.14 -11.14 -14.72
N GLY A 232 -3.61 -11.83 -13.66
CA GLY A 232 -3.25 -11.54 -12.28
C GLY A 232 -4.05 -10.43 -11.60
N ASP A 233 -4.90 -9.70 -12.33
CA ASP A 233 -5.78 -8.68 -11.76
C ASP A 233 -7.18 -9.23 -11.50
N ILE A 234 -7.82 -8.74 -10.45
CA ILE A 234 -9.22 -9.05 -10.17
C ILE A 234 -10.09 -8.17 -11.07
N VAL A 235 -10.87 -8.81 -11.94
CA VAL A 235 -11.74 -8.13 -12.91
C VAL A 235 -13.21 -8.20 -12.57
N GLY A 236 -13.58 -8.99 -11.56
CA GLY A 236 -14.96 -9.15 -11.13
C GLY A 236 -15.09 -9.93 -9.82
N LEU A 237 -16.29 -9.93 -9.28
CA LEU A 237 -16.68 -10.68 -8.09
C LEU A 237 -17.99 -11.44 -8.41
N ASP A 238 -18.03 -12.74 -8.08
CA ASP A 238 -19.20 -13.63 -8.33
C ASP A 238 -19.67 -13.57 -9.80
N GLY A 239 -18.74 -13.50 -10.76
CA GLY A 239 -19.03 -13.40 -12.19
C GLY A 239 -19.52 -12.03 -12.67
N VAL A 240 -19.59 -11.04 -11.79
CA VAL A 240 -19.95 -9.65 -12.15
C VAL A 240 -18.72 -8.81 -12.35
N ARG A 241 -18.50 -8.36 -13.57
CA ARG A 241 -17.35 -7.50 -13.90
C ARG A 241 -17.44 -6.14 -13.20
N MET A 242 -16.34 -5.68 -12.63
CA MET A 242 -16.26 -4.44 -11.85
C MET A 242 -15.01 -3.66 -12.20
N THR A 243 -15.02 -2.34 -11.92
CA THR A 243 -13.78 -1.54 -12.00
C THR A 243 -12.84 -1.85 -10.83
N PRO A 244 -11.52 -1.66 -10.98
CA PRO A 244 -10.54 -1.86 -9.92
C PRO A 244 -10.89 -1.22 -8.58
N ALA A 245 -11.28 0.05 -8.58
CA ALA A 245 -11.69 0.75 -7.37
C ALA A 245 -12.96 0.15 -6.74
N ALA A 246 -13.94 -0.25 -7.57
CA ALA A 246 -15.17 -0.88 -7.09
C ALA A 246 -14.89 -2.26 -6.47
N VAL A 247 -14.00 -3.07 -7.07
CA VAL A 247 -13.55 -4.35 -6.50
C VAL A 247 -12.99 -4.14 -5.10
N LEU A 248 -12.00 -3.25 -4.96
CA LEU A 248 -11.34 -3.04 -3.66
C LEU A 248 -12.31 -2.47 -2.62
N THR A 249 -13.17 -1.55 -3.00
CA THR A 249 -14.23 -1.01 -2.12
C THR A 249 -15.13 -2.15 -1.61
N ARG A 250 -15.60 -3.02 -2.51
CA ARG A 250 -16.46 -4.15 -2.13
C ARG A 250 -15.76 -5.15 -1.23
N LEU A 251 -14.48 -5.45 -1.51
CA LEU A 251 -13.67 -6.32 -0.66
C LEU A 251 -13.41 -5.72 0.73
N ASN A 252 -13.26 -4.40 0.84
CA ASN A 252 -13.15 -3.73 2.12
C ASN A 252 -14.43 -3.84 2.95
N GLU A 253 -15.60 -3.67 2.33
CA GLU A 253 -16.90 -3.84 3.01
C GLU A 253 -17.09 -5.26 3.55
N LEU A 254 -16.82 -6.25 2.71
CA LEU A 254 -16.94 -7.66 3.05
C LEU A 254 -15.94 -8.07 4.14
N GLY A 255 -14.67 -7.72 3.94
CA GLY A 255 -13.60 -8.04 4.89
C GLY A 255 -13.80 -7.34 6.23
N GLY A 256 -14.18 -6.06 6.22
CA GLY A 256 -14.47 -5.28 7.43
C GLY A 256 -15.61 -5.89 8.26
N ARG A 257 -16.71 -6.28 7.62
CA ARG A 257 -17.84 -6.96 8.25
C ARG A 257 -17.45 -8.28 8.92
N HIS A 258 -16.47 -8.99 8.35
CA HIS A 258 -15.97 -10.25 8.90
C HIS A 258 -14.73 -10.08 9.80
N GLY A 259 -14.35 -8.86 10.17
CA GLY A 259 -13.22 -8.60 11.08
C GLY A 259 -11.85 -8.93 10.50
N ILE A 260 -11.72 -8.90 9.17
CA ILE A 260 -10.51 -9.30 8.45
C ILE A 260 -9.59 -8.08 8.27
N GLY A 261 -8.27 -8.30 8.40
CA GLY A 261 -7.25 -7.35 7.95
C GLY A 261 -6.78 -6.34 8.99
N ARG A 262 -6.96 -6.61 10.28
CA ARG A 262 -6.29 -5.87 11.36
C ARG A 262 -4.85 -6.34 11.49
N LEU A 263 -3.92 -5.39 11.49
CA LEU A 263 -2.49 -5.64 11.67
C LEU A 263 -1.95 -4.74 12.76
N ASP A 264 -1.01 -5.27 13.55
CA ASP A 264 -0.25 -4.53 14.55
C ASP A 264 1.22 -4.95 14.42
N LEU A 265 2.06 -4.06 13.96
CA LEU A 265 3.45 -4.39 13.66
C LEU A 265 4.42 -3.27 14.03
N VAL A 266 5.65 -3.66 14.31
CA VAL A 266 6.77 -2.73 14.49
C VAL A 266 7.66 -2.81 13.26
N GLU A 267 7.57 -1.83 12.39
CA GLU A 267 8.31 -1.75 11.13
C GLU A 267 9.64 -0.98 11.27
N ASN A 268 10.58 -1.26 10.38
CA ASN A 268 11.82 -0.52 10.28
C ASN A 268 11.67 0.58 9.23
N ARG A 269 11.58 1.83 9.68
CA ARG A 269 11.50 2.98 8.77
C ARG A 269 12.82 3.16 8.01
N TYR A 270 12.72 3.60 6.76
CA TYR A 270 13.89 3.85 5.91
C TYR A 270 14.80 4.93 6.48
N VAL A 271 14.25 5.87 7.22
CA VAL A 271 15.01 6.90 7.96
C VAL A 271 15.74 6.37 9.21
N GLY A 272 15.71 5.06 9.47
CA GLY A 272 16.59 4.37 10.44
C GLY A 272 16.01 4.15 11.83
N MET A 273 14.70 4.34 12.04
CA MET A 273 14.06 4.06 13.34
C MET A 273 12.99 2.97 13.23
N LYS A 274 12.71 2.29 14.33
CA LYS A 274 11.54 1.43 14.47
C LYS A 274 10.31 2.27 14.81
N SER A 275 9.16 1.89 14.22
CA SER A 275 7.89 2.53 14.51
C SER A 275 6.79 1.50 14.54
N ARG A 276 5.95 1.53 15.58
CA ARG A 276 4.73 0.72 15.63
C ARG A 276 3.63 1.40 14.86
N GLY A 277 2.95 0.65 14.01
CA GLY A 277 1.74 1.04 13.32
C GLY A 277 0.68 -0.05 13.44
N CYS A 278 -0.57 0.37 13.62
CA CYS A 278 -1.73 -0.50 13.49
C CYS A 278 -2.44 -0.16 12.18
N TYR A 279 -2.93 -1.19 11.48
CA TYR A 279 -3.50 -1.01 10.14
C TYR A 279 -4.80 -1.79 9.99
N GLU A 280 -5.71 -1.26 9.19
CA GLU A 280 -6.88 -1.97 8.68
C GLU A 280 -6.72 -2.14 7.17
N THR A 281 -6.62 -3.37 6.69
CA THR A 281 -6.42 -3.69 5.27
C THR A 281 -7.33 -4.82 4.82
N PRO A 282 -8.66 -4.73 5.03
CA PRO A 282 -9.57 -5.87 4.84
C PRO A 282 -9.56 -6.38 3.40
N GLY A 283 -9.76 -5.52 2.41
CA GLY A 283 -9.73 -5.89 0.99
C GLY A 283 -8.36 -6.37 0.54
N GLY A 284 -7.29 -5.67 0.95
CA GLY A 284 -5.92 -6.06 0.63
C GLY A 284 -5.56 -7.47 1.15
N THR A 285 -6.03 -7.81 2.36
CA THR A 285 -5.81 -9.14 2.95
C THR A 285 -6.52 -10.23 2.14
N ILE A 286 -7.77 -9.98 1.70
CA ILE A 286 -8.50 -10.89 0.82
C ILE A 286 -7.78 -11.06 -0.52
N MET A 287 -7.40 -9.94 -1.15
CA MET A 287 -6.69 -9.92 -2.43
C MET A 287 -5.40 -10.73 -2.39
N LEU A 288 -4.54 -10.49 -1.39
CA LEU A 288 -3.26 -11.19 -1.25
C LEU A 288 -3.46 -12.70 -1.12
N LYS A 289 -4.40 -13.12 -0.28
CA LYS A 289 -4.68 -14.54 -0.06
C LYS A 289 -5.23 -15.22 -1.31
N ALA A 290 -6.14 -14.56 -2.02
CA ALA A 290 -6.74 -15.09 -3.25
C ALA A 290 -5.74 -15.09 -4.41
N HIS A 291 -4.94 -14.03 -4.58
CA HIS A 291 -3.94 -13.97 -5.66
C HIS A 291 -2.90 -15.10 -5.54
N ARG A 292 -2.36 -15.33 -4.34
CA ARG A 292 -1.46 -16.46 -4.13
C ARG A 292 -2.13 -17.83 -4.39
N ALA A 293 -3.44 -17.91 -4.19
CA ALA A 293 -4.17 -19.15 -4.45
C ALA A 293 -4.34 -19.43 -5.95
N ILE A 294 -4.64 -18.42 -6.79
CA ILE A 294 -4.73 -18.63 -8.25
C ILE A 294 -3.35 -18.90 -8.85
N GLU A 295 -2.31 -18.18 -8.41
CA GLU A 295 -0.94 -18.43 -8.85
C GLU A 295 -0.48 -19.87 -8.61
N SER A 296 -0.94 -20.49 -7.53
CA SER A 296 -0.54 -21.85 -7.16
C SER A 296 -0.94 -22.93 -8.18
N VAL A 297 -1.88 -22.63 -9.07
CA VAL A 297 -2.28 -23.54 -10.16
C VAL A 297 -1.82 -23.07 -11.54
N CYS A 298 -1.45 -21.78 -11.70
CA CYS A 298 -1.07 -21.20 -12.98
C CYS A 298 0.44 -21.07 -13.18
N LEU A 299 1.22 -20.92 -12.11
CA LEU A 299 2.66 -20.68 -12.23
C LEU A 299 3.47 -21.97 -12.15
N ASP A 300 4.45 -22.09 -13.04
CA ASP A 300 5.51 -23.09 -12.90
C ASP A 300 6.25 -22.91 -11.56
N ARG A 301 6.72 -24.04 -10.99
CA ARG A 301 7.42 -24.07 -9.70
C ARG A 301 8.57 -23.06 -9.61
N GLU A 302 9.45 -23.05 -10.60
CA GLU A 302 10.65 -22.22 -10.58
C GLU A 302 10.31 -20.75 -10.79
N VAL A 303 9.27 -20.45 -11.58
CA VAL A 303 8.75 -19.09 -11.76
C VAL A 303 8.13 -18.57 -10.46
N ALA A 304 7.35 -19.39 -9.77
CA ALA A 304 6.75 -19.04 -8.49
C ALA A 304 7.82 -18.74 -7.42
N HIS A 305 8.86 -19.59 -7.32
CA HIS A 305 9.96 -19.37 -6.39
C HIS A 305 10.80 -18.13 -6.74
N LEU A 306 11.11 -17.90 -8.02
CA LEU A 306 11.80 -16.69 -8.47
C LEU A 306 11.02 -15.44 -8.07
N LYS A 307 9.70 -15.46 -8.25
CA LYS A 307 8.84 -14.34 -7.88
C LYS A 307 8.83 -14.11 -6.37
N ASP A 308 8.77 -15.17 -5.57
CA ASP A 308 8.85 -15.08 -4.10
C ASP A 308 10.21 -14.55 -3.62
N ASP A 309 11.32 -14.91 -4.27
CA ASP A 309 12.66 -14.36 -3.98
C ASP A 309 12.77 -12.86 -4.29
N LEU A 310 12.08 -12.37 -5.32
CA LEU A 310 12.09 -10.97 -5.73
C LEU A 310 11.13 -10.09 -4.92
N MET A 311 10.10 -10.67 -4.32
CA MET A 311 9.05 -9.93 -3.60
C MET A 311 9.61 -9.04 -2.47
N PRO A 312 10.51 -9.47 -1.59
CA PRO A 312 11.04 -8.61 -0.53
C PRO A 312 11.81 -7.41 -1.09
N ARG A 313 12.52 -7.58 -2.21
CA ARG A 313 13.22 -6.49 -2.90
C ARG A 313 12.24 -5.49 -3.47
N TYR A 314 11.20 -5.96 -4.15
CA TYR A 314 10.14 -5.11 -4.70
C TYR A 314 9.42 -4.34 -3.57
N ALA A 315 9.03 -5.02 -2.49
CA ALA A 315 8.37 -4.40 -1.35
C ALA A 315 9.24 -3.30 -0.70
N SER A 316 10.55 -3.56 -0.56
CA SER A 316 11.50 -2.57 -0.03
C SER A 316 11.63 -1.34 -0.94
N LEU A 317 11.63 -1.51 -2.26
CA LEU A 317 11.65 -0.38 -3.20
C LEU A 317 10.40 0.49 -3.06
N VAL A 318 9.22 -0.13 -2.97
CA VAL A 318 7.96 0.60 -2.76
C VAL A 318 7.97 1.30 -1.40
N TYR A 319 8.33 0.60 -0.33
CA TYR A 319 8.37 1.15 1.03
C TYR A 319 9.30 2.36 1.15
N ASN A 320 10.46 2.29 0.50
CA ASN A 320 11.51 3.33 0.53
C ASN A 320 11.27 4.48 -0.46
N GLY A 321 10.19 4.46 -1.25
CA GLY A 321 9.84 5.56 -2.17
C GLY A 321 10.42 5.46 -3.58
N TYR A 322 10.97 4.31 -3.96
CA TYR A 322 11.58 4.05 -5.28
C TYR A 322 10.60 3.57 -6.35
N TRP A 323 9.31 3.91 -6.25
CA TRP A 323 8.31 3.50 -7.25
C TRP A 323 8.71 3.84 -8.68
N TRP A 324 9.27 5.03 -8.91
CA TRP A 324 9.66 5.52 -10.22
C TRP A 324 11.10 5.14 -10.63
N SER A 325 11.80 4.32 -9.84
CA SER A 325 13.17 3.90 -10.14
C SER A 325 13.22 2.91 -11.32
N PRO A 326 14.29 2.94 -12.13
CA PRO A 326 14.51 1.95 -13.20
C PRO A 326 14.49 0.51 -12.70
N GLU A 327 15.01 0.27 -11.49
CA GLU A 327 15.06 -1.06 -10.88
C GLU A 327 13.64 -1.60 -10.63
N ARG A 328 12.75 -0.81 -10.01
CA ARG A 328 11.36 -1.23 -9.77
C ARG A 328 10.64 -1.47 -11.11
N GLN A 329 10.87 -0.61 -12.12
CA GLN A 329 10.27 -0.77 -13.44
C GLN A 329 10.70 -2.08 -14.11
N ALA A 330 12.00 -2.44 -14.04
CA ALA A 330 12.50 -3.69 -14.57
C ALA A 330 11.88 -4.91 -13.86
N LEU A 331 11.76 -4.86 -12.52
CA LEU A 331 11.07 -5.89 -11.76
C LEU A 331 9.59 -6.01 -12.15
N GLN A 332 8.91 -4.87 -12.39
CA GLN A 332 7.51 -4.89 -12.81
C GLN A 332 7.31 -5.60 -14.14
N VAL A 333 8.18 -5.36 -15.12
CA VAL A 333 8.11 -6.04 -16.43
C VAL A 333 8.24 -7.55 -16.26
N LEU A 334 9.18 -8.00 -15.42
CA LEU A 334 9.34 -9.42 -15.12
C LEU A 334 8.08 -9.98 -14.46
N ILE A 335 7.56 -9.29 -13.42
CA ILE A 335 6.36 -9.71 -12.69
C ILE A 335 5.15 -9.76 -13.64
N ASP A 336 4.90 -8.72 -14.42
CA ASP A 336 3.78 -8.66 -15.36
C ASP A 336 3.85 -9.78 -16.40
N HIS A 337 5.06 -10.18 -16.82
CA HIS A 337 5.24 -11.33 -17.70
C HIS A 337 4.78 -12.63 -17.03
N THR A 338 5.06 -12.83 -15.74
CA THR A 338 4.62 -14.04 -15.02
C THR A 338 3.10 -14.13 -14.88
N GLN A 339 2.41 -12.98 -14.96
CA GLN A 339 0.97 -12.92 -14.73
C GLN A 339 0.13 -13.21 -15.99
N GLN A 340 0.73 -13.32 -17.17
CA GLN A 340 -0.03 -13.52 -18.43
C GLN A 340 -0.92 -14.77 -18.42
N ALA A 341 -0.52 -15.82 -17.69
CA ALA A 341 -1.25 -17.07 -17.52
C ALA A 341 -2.05 -17.14 -16.20
N VAL A 342 -2.12 -16.06 -15.42
CA VAL A 342 -2.86 -16.06 -14.15
C VAL A 342 -4.31 -15.60 -14.43
N ASN A 343 -5.13 -16.55 -14.94
CA ASN A 343 -6.52 -16.35 -15.31
C ASN A 343 -7.40 -17.41 -14.64
N GLY A 344 -8.64 -17.07 -14.30
CA GLY A 344 -9.58 -18.01 -13.68
C GLY A 344 -10.30 -17.41 -12.48
N PHE A 345 -10.61 -18.21 -11.48
CA PHE A 345 -11.28 -17.71 -10.27
C PHE A 345 -10.74 -18.35 -8.99
N VAL A 346 -10.96 -17.66 -7.89
CA VAL A 346 -10.70 -18.17 -6.53
C VAL A 346 -11.94 -17.98 -5.68
N ARG A 347 -12.45 -19.06 -5.11
CA ARG A 347 -13.48 -19.01 -4.09
C ARG A 347 -12.86 -18.88 -2.72
N VAL A 348 -13.20 -17.82 -2.00
CA VAL A 348 -12.82 -17.61 -0.61
C VAL A 348 -14.04 -17.72 0.30
N LYS A 349 -13.79 -18.18 1.52
CA LYS A 349 -14.72 -18.17 2.64
C LYS A 349 -14.23 -17.13 3.65
N LEU A 350 -15.06 -16.12 3.91
CA LEU A 350 -14.80 -15.05 4.89
C LEU A 350 -15.50 -15.41 6.20
N TYR A 351 -14.73 -15.47 7.27
CA TYR A 351 -15.30 -15.86 8.58
C TYR A 351 -14.41 -15.42 9.74
N LYS A 352 -14.93 -14.58 10.62
CA LYS A 352 -14.32 -14.22 11.92
C LYS A 352 -12.81 -13.97 11.84
N GLY A 353 -12.42 -12.93 11.12
CA GLY A 353 -11.02 -12.53 10.93
C GLY A 353 -10.22 -13.34 9.90
N ASN A 354 -10.80 -14.37 9.31
CA ASN A 354 -10.09 -15.29 8.44
C ASN A 354 -10.55 -15.21 6.98
N VAL A 355 -9.58 -15.31 6.08
CA VAL A 355 -9.78 -15.58 4.66
C VAL A 355 -9.33 -17.01 4.38
N ILE A 356 -10.25 -17.89 4.07
CA ILE A 356 -10.02 -19.31 3.83
C ILE A 356 -10.24 -19.58 2.35
N VAL A 357 -9.27 -20.14 1.66
CA VAL A 357 -9.43 -20.56 0.26
C VAL A 357 -10.31 -21.81 0.24
N ALA A 358 -11.49 -21.71 -0.38
CA ALA A 358 -12.45 -22.80 -0.50
C ALA A 358 -12.36 -23.53 -1.86
N GLY A 359 -11.79 -22.87 -2.88
CA GLY A 359 -11.57 -23.46 -4.20
C GLY A 359 -10.81 -22.50 -5.10
N ARG A 360 -10.28 -23.02 -6.20
CA ARG A 360 -9.65 -22.25 -7.28
C ARG A 360 -9.69 -23.07 -8.55
N ASP A 361 -9.80 -22.39 -9.68
CA ASP A 361 -9.71 -23.02 -10.98
C ASP A 361 -9.21 -22.04 -12.03
N SER A 362 -8.48 -22.57 -13.01
CA SER A 362 -8.00 -21.86 -14.19
C SER A 362 -8.22 -22.75 -15.41
N PRO A 363 -9.37 -22.68 -16.05
CA PRO A 363 -9.75 -23.62 -17.12
C PRO A 363 -8.82 -23.60 -18.34
N SER A 364 -8.14 -22.45 -18.60
CA SER A 364 -7.27 -22.28 -19.77
C SER A 364 -5.78 -22.36 -19.46
N ASP A 365 -5.36 -22.09 -18.22
CA ASP A 365 -3.95 -21.85 -17.89
C ASP A 365 -3.44 -22.68 -16.70
N SER A 366 -4.26 -23.63 -16.19
CA SER A 366 -3.85 -24.47 -15.06
C SER A 366 -2.73 -25.43 -15.46
N LEU A 367 -1.67 -25.42 -14.66
CA LEU A 367 -0.60 -26.43 -14.67
C LEU A 367 -0.89 -27.61 -13.74
N PHE A 368 -2.00 -27.57 -13.00
CA PHE A 368 -2.43 -28.68 -12.17
C PHE A 368 -3.13 -29.72 -13.03
N ASP A 369 -2.45 -30.84 -13.26
CA ASP A 369 -2.98 -31.97 -14.01
C ASP A 369 -3.49 -33.05 -13.03
N PRO A 370 -4.81 -33.24 -12.90
CA PRO A 370 -5.36 -34.23 -11.98
C PRO A 370 -5.00 -35.67 -12.35
N THR A 371 -4.65 -35.94 -13.61
CA THR A 371 -4.24 -37.30 -14.04
C THR A 371 -2.84 -37.66 -13.58
N ILE A 372 -1.98 -36.65 -13.35
CA ILE A 372 -0.61 -36.83 -12.83
C ILE A 372 -0.59 -36.66 -11.31
N ALA A 373 -1.38 -35.72 -10.78
CA ALA A 373 -1.40 -35.36 -9.36
C ALA A 373 -2.22 -36.34 -8.48
N THR A 374 -2.72 -37.44 -9.06
CA THR A 374 -3.47 -38.48 -8.32
C THR A 374 -2.54 -39.45 -7.62
N PHE A 375 -3.00 -40.04 -6.51
CA PHE A 375 -2.35 -41.19 -5.87
C PHE A 375 -2.75 -42.55 -6.52
N GLU A 376 -3.74 -42.56 -7.42
CA GLU A 376 -4.20 -43.70 -8.17
C GLU A 376 -3.51 -43.72 -9.53
N ASP A 377 -2.71 -44.75 -9.79
CA ASP A 377 -1.85 -44.82 -11.00
C ASP A 377 -2.53 -45.65 -12.12
N ASP A 378 -3.79 -45.33 -12.42
CA ASP A 378 -4.55 -46.07 -13.45
C ASP A 378 -4.16 -45.63 -14.89
N ALA A 379 -3.57 -44.50 -15.07
CA ALA A 379 -3.28 -43.90 -16.39
C ALA A 379 -1.84 -44.10 -16.90
N GLY A 380 -0.91 -44.55 -16.06
CA GLY A 380 0.51 -44.71 -16.42
C GLY A 380 1.19 -43.43 -16.84
N ALA A 381 0.68 -42.27 -16.40
CA ALA A 381 1.19 -40.93 -16.78
C ALA A 381 2.56 -40.62 -16.12
N TYR A 382 2.88 -41.30 -15.02
CA TYR A 382 4.11 -41.13 -14.26
C TYR A 382 4.72 -42.48 -13.85
N ASP A 383 5.99 -42.75 -14.25
CA ASP A 383 6.69 -43.94 -13.78
C ASP A 383 7.37 -43.67 -12.43
N GLN A 384 6.79 -44.20 -11.35
CA GLN A 384 7.31 -44.01 -9.98
C GLN A 384 8.76 -44.51 -9.82
N ARG A 385 9.26 -45.42 -10.68
CA ARG A 385 10.63 -45.93 -10.64
C ARG A 385 11.68 -44.87 -10.97
N ASP A 386 11.32 -43.84 -11.76
CA ASP A 386 12.23 -42.75 -12.13
C ASP A 386 12.63 -41.91 -10.93
N ALA A 387 11.77 -41.80 -9.94
CA ALA A 387 12.05 -41.10 -8.68
C ALA A 387 13.28 -41.69 -7.95
N GLY A 388 13.49 -43.00 -8.03
CA GLY A 388 14.64 -43.66 -7.39
C GLY A 388 15.99 -43.20 -7.94
N GLY A 389 16.09 -42.98 -9.26
CA GLY A 389 17.27 -42.44 -9.91
C GLY A 389 17.56 -40.99 -9.52
N PHE A 390 16.53 -40.16 -9.61
CA PHE A 390 16.57 -38.74 -9.22
C PHE A 390 17.03 -38.59 -7.76
N ILE A 391 16.43 -39.33 -6.80
CA ILE A 391 16.76 -39.26 -5.39
C ILE A 391 18.22 -39.68 -5.14
N LYS A 392 18.72 -40.75 -5.79
CA LYS A 392 20.08 -41.22 -5.64
C LYS A 392 21.10 -40.16 -6.06
N LEU A 393 20.88 -39.47 -7.17
CA LEU A 393 21.75 -38.40 -7.66
C LEU A 393 21.71 -37.18 -6.73
N ASN A 394 20.54 -36.74 -6.31
CA ASN A 394 20.40 -35.62 -5.37
C ASN A 394 20.99 -35.94 -3.99
N ALA A 395 20.95 -37.19 -3.53
CA ALA A 395 21.52 -37.63 -2.28
C ALA A 395 23.07 -37.71 -2.30
N LEU A 396 23.71 -37.69 -3.49
CA LEU A 396 25.15 -37.92 -3.61
C LEU A 396 25.98 -36.93 -2.77
N ARG A 397 25.68 -35.63 -2.86
CA ARG A 397 26.35 -34.59 -2.07
C ARG A 397 26.23 -34.81 -0.55
N MET A 398 25.05 -35.26 -0.10
CA MET A 398 24.80 -35.53 1.32
C MET A 398 25.56 -36.76 1.81
N ARG A 399 25.62 -37.83 1.00
CA ARG A 399 26.41 -39.04 1.28
C ARG A 399 27.88 -38.72 1.36
N ILE A 400 28.45 -37.93 0.45
CA ILE A 400 29.86 -37.50 0.50
C ILE A 400 30.14 -36.74 1.79
N ALA A 401 29.28 -35.77 2.15
CA ALA A 401 29.44 -35.00 3.37
C ALA A 401 29.32 -35.86 4.65
N ALA A 402 28.37 -36.80 4.68
CA ALA A 402 28.21 -37.74 5.80
C ALA A 402 29.41 -38.64 5.97
N ASN A 403 29.94 -39.24 4.87
CA ASN A 403 31.11 -40.05 4.90
C ASN A 403 32.37 -39.29 5.37
N LEU A 404 32.50 -38.01 4.98
CA LEU A 404 33.61 -37.18 5.47
C LEU A 404 33.50 -36.90 6.97
N ARG A 405 32.31 -36.63 7.50
CA ARG A 405 32.07 -36.44 8.95
C ARG A 405 32.41 -37.70 9.73
N ALA A 406 31.95 -38.89 9.25
CA ALA A 406 32.24 -40.14 9.89
C ALA A 406 33.77 -40.42 9.96
N ARG A 407 34.50 -40.12 8.87
CA ARG A 407 35.97 -40.24 8.86
C ARG A 407 36.69 -39.32 9.86
N LYS A 408 36.08 -38.17 10.17
CA LYS A 408 36.61 -37.19 11.14
C LYS A 408 36.16 -37.45 12.59
N GLY A 409 35.41 -38.51 12.87
CA GLY A 409 34.84 -38.80 14.18
C GLY A 409 33.79 -37.78 14.67
N GLN A 410 33.15 -37.10 13.74
CA GLN A 410 32.12 -36.07 13.99
C GLN A 410 30.75 -36.64 13.61
N GLY A 411 30.39 -37.82 14.09
CA GLY A 411 29.10 -38.45 13.88
C GLY A 411 28.08 -38.08 14.93
#